data_f09f7904672cc64f34f3558d0547b756
#
_entry.id   f09f7904672cc64f34f3558d0547b756
#
_cell.length_a   1.000
_cell.length_b   1.000
_cell.length_c   1.000
_cell.angle_alpha   90.00
_cell.angle_beta   90.00
_cell.angle_gamma   90.00
#
_symmetry.space_group_name_H-M   'P 1'
#
loop_
_entity.id
_entity.type
_entity.pdbx_description
1 polymer ?
#
loop_
_entity_poly.entity_id
_entity_poly.type
_entity_poly.pdbx_seq_one_letter_code
_entity_poly.pdbx_strand_id
1 'polypeptide(L)'
;MSQKTMAQKQATADEIRREVRRLVAEITERSPEEVSDTALFMEDLGIDSLMAIEMLVAVDKKYRIQIPEEEFGKIKNVNDAVAIVERHIGAAAG
;
A
#
# COMPACT_ATOMS: atom_id res chain seq x y z
N MET A 1 10.88 -10.42 -24.87
CA MET A 1 10.46 -10.26 -23.74
C MET A 1 9.04 -10.20 -23.44
N SER A 2 8.26 -10.99 -24.02
CA SER A 2 6.85 -10.99 -23.76
C SER A 2 6.52 -11.48 -22.37
N GLN A 3 7.41 -12.16 -21.73
CA GLN A 3 7.08 -12.59 -20.39
C GLN A 3 6.86 -11.44 -19.46
N LYS A 4 7.38 -10.26 -19.78
CA LYS A 4 7.10 -9.15 -18.95
C LYS A 4 5.65 -8.82 -18.89
N THR A 5 4.97 -8.97 -20.01
CA THR A 5 3.55 -8.71 -20.07
C THR A 5 2.79 -9.57 -19.13
N MET A 6 3.17 -10.83 -19.03
CA MET A 6 2.46 -11.71 -18.16
C MET A 6 2.69 -11.39 -16.72
N ALA A 7 3.89 -10.98 -16.40
CA ALA A 7 4.18 -10.65 -15.03
C ALA A 7 3.38 -9.48 -14.54
N GLN A 8 2.89 -8.65 -15.43
CA GLN A 8 2.17 -7.47 -15.01
C GLN A 8 0.74 -7.72 -14.69
N LYS A 9 0.24 -8.90 -14.92
CA LYS A 9 -1.14 -9.16 -14.61
C LYS A 9 -1.43 -9.02 -13.15
N GLN A 10 -0.46 -9.35 -12.31
CA GLN A 10 -0.63 -9.22 -10.89
C GLN A 10 0.62 -8.61 -10.32
N ALA A 11 0.44 -7.66 -9.42
CA ALA A 11 1.57 -7.08 -8.73
C ALA A 11 2.10 -8.09 -7.72
N THR A 12 3.43 -8.20 -7.63
CA THR A 12 4.03 -9.05 -6.62
C THR A 12 4.03 -8.33 -5.28
N ALA A 13 4.25 -9.10 -4.22
CA ALA A 13 4.34 -8.51 -2.89
C ALA A 13 5.43 -7.44 -2.84
N ASP A 14 6.56 -7.70 -3.50
CA ASP A 14 7.64 -6.73 -3.50
C ASP A 14 7.25 -5.45 -4.19
N GLU A 15 6.52 -5.53 -5.29
CA GLU A 15 6.09 -4.34 -6.00
C GLU A 15 5.10 -3.55 -5.17
N ILE A 16 4.17 -4.24 -4.51
CA ILE A 16 3.20 -3.58 -3.67
C ILE A 16 3.91 -2.90 -2.51
N ARG A 17 4.88 -3.57 -1.90
CA ARG A 17 5.63 -3.00 -0.79
C ARG A 17 6.36 -1.75 -1.21
N ARG A 18 6.97 -1.79 -2.38
CA ARG A 18 7.69 -0.63 -2.89
C ARG A 18 6.75 0.54 -3.13
N GLU A 19 5.59 0.25 -3.69
CA GLU A 19 4.62 1.31 -3.97
C GLU A 19 4.04 1.89 -2.70
N VAL A 20 3.71 1.05 -1.73
CA VAL A 20 3.17 1.54 -0.46
C VAL A 20 4.22 2.39 0.25
N ARG A 21 5.47 1.92 0.26
CA ARG A 21 6.52 2.69 0.89
C ARG A 21 6.73 4.03 0.22
N ARG A 22 6.62 4.05 -1.12
CA ARG A 22 6.76 5.28 -1.86
C ARG A 22 5.63 6.27 -1.51
N LEU A 23 4.41 5.77 -1.41
CA LEU A 23 3.28 6.62 -1.06
C LEU A 23 3.43 7.17 0.36
N VAL A 24 3.85 6.34 1.29
CA VAL A 24 4.06 6.79 2.66
C VAL A 24 5.13 7.87 2.69
N ALA A 25 6.22 7.64 1.97
CA ALA A 25 7.32 8.59 1.94
C ALA A 25 6.86 9.92 1.35
N GLU A 26 6.10 9.85 0.28
CA GLU A 26 5.63 11.06 -0.38
C GLU A 26 4.71 11.86 0.52
N ILE A 27 3.79 11.20 1.18
CA ILE A 27 2.81 11.88 2.01
C ILE A 27 3.48 12.46 3.26
N THR A 28 4.49 11.79 3.80
CA THR A 28 5.18 12.26 4.98
C THR A 28 6.41 13.10 4.65
N GLU A 29 6.66 13.33 3.37
CA GLU A 29 7.80 14.14 2.92
C GLU A 29 9.12 13.56 3.38
N ARG A 30 9.27 12.26 3.20
CA ARG A 30 10.50 11.54 3.53
C ARG A 30 10.97 10.79 2.31
N SER A 31 12.19 10.27 2.35
CA SER A 31 12.61 9.39 1.29
C SER A 31 12.17 7.97 1.64
N PRO A 32 11.97 7.11 0.63
CA PRO A 32 11.48 5.77 0.90
C PRO A 32 12.38 4.96 1.83
N GLU A 33 13.68 5.24 1.83
CA GLU A 33 14.58 4.52 2.71
C GLU A 33 14.32 4.82 4.17
N GLU A 34 13.67 5.93 4.46
CA GLU A 34 13.37 6.29 5.82
C GLU A 34 12.09 5.64 6.35
N VAL A 35 11.38 4.92 5.50
CA VAL A 35 10.13 4.29 5.89
C VAL A 35 10.40 2.81 6.15
N SER A 36 10.40 2.44 7.42
CA SER A 36 10.56 1.04 7.78
C SER A 36 9.25 0.30 7.59
N ASP A 37 9.34 -0.98 7.24
CA ASP A 37 8.14 -1.79 7.04
C ASP A 37 7.34 -1.95 8.30
N THR A 38 7.96 -1.81 9.45
CA THR A 38 7.27 -1.98 10.73
C THR A 38 6.98 -0.68 11.44
N ALA A 39 7.42 0.46 10.90
CA ALA A 39 7.15 1.75 11.52
C ALA A 39 5.65 1.99 11.56
N LEU A 40 5.15 2.42 12.70
CA LEU A 40 3.71 2.67 12.85
C LEU A 40 3.35 3.97 12.17
N PHE A 41 2.34 3.90 11.32
CA PHE A 41 1.95 5.06 10.52
C PHE A 41 1.64 6.27 11.39
N MET A 42 0.84 6.09 12.41
CA MET A 42 0.42 7.22 13.22
C MET A 42 1.47 7.62 14.25
N GLU A 43 1.99 6.66 14.98
CA GLU A 43 2.90 6.96 16.09
C GLU A 43 4.29 7.32 15.63
N ASP A 44 4.79 6.61 14.62
CA ASP A 44 6.18 6.80 14.22
C ASP A 44 6.32 7.76 13.05
N LEU A 45 5.33 7.79 12.16
CA LEU A 45 5.44 8.59 10.94
C LEU A 45 4.51 9.79 10.91
N GLY A 46 3.66 9.94 11.91
CA GLY A 46 2.81 11.10 12.00
C GLY A 46 1.68 11.17 11.00
N ILE A 47 1.26 10.02 10.49
CA ILE A 47 0.17 9.98 9.53
C ILE A 47 -1.15 10.07 10.27
N ASP A 48 -1.95 11.08 9.96
CA ASP A 48 -3.27 11.20 10.58
C ASP A 48 -4.32 10.54 9.69
N SER A 49 -5.57 10.61 10.12
CA SER A 49 -6.65 9.93 9.42
C SER A 49 -6.83 10.43 8.00
N LEU A 50 -6.70 11.72 7.79
CA LEU A 50 -6.88 12.27 6.45
C LEU A 50 -5.79 11.78 5.51
N MET A 51 -4.55 11.81 5.97
CA MET A 51 -3.43 11.35 5.17
C MET A 51 -3.60 9.87 4.85
N ALA A 52 -4.07 9.10 5.82
CA ALA A 52 -4.25 7.67 5.62
C ALA A 52 -5.34 7.40 4.59
N ILE A 53 -6.41 8.19 4.60
CA ILE A 53 -7.47 8.04 3.61
C ILE A 53 -6.93 8.37 2.22
N GLU A 54 -6.09 9.39 2.12
CA GLU A 54 -5.50 9.74 0.83
C GLU A 54 -4.64 8.60 0.30
N MET A 55 -3.90 7.94 1.18
CA MET A 55 -3.12 6.78 0.78
C MET A 55 -4.02 5.66 0.29
N LEU A 56 -5.11 5.42 1.00
CA LEU A 56 -6.03 4.37 0.64
C LEU A 56 -6.62 4.62 -0.74
N VAL A 57 -7.02 5.85 -1.02
CA VAL A 57 -7.58 6.20 -2.31
C VAL A 57 -6.55 5.97 -3.41
N ALA A 58 -5.31 6.36 -3.15
CA ALA A 58 -4.25 6.19 -4.15
C ALA A 58 -4.01 4.72 -4.45
N VAL A 59 -4.00 3.88 -3.42
CA VAL A 59 -3.80 2.45 -3.60
C VAL A 59 -4.97 1.83 -4.35
N ASP A 60 -6.19 2.21 -3.98
CA ASP A 60 -7.37 1.69 -4.66
C ASP A 60 -7.32 1.99 -6.16
N LYS A 61 -6.92 3.21 -6.50
CA LYS A 61 -6.83 3.58 -7.91
C LYS A 61 -5.71 2.85 -8.63
N LYS A 62 -4.58 2.72 -7.96
CA LYS A 62 -3.42 2.11 -8.59
C LYS A 62 -3.68 0.65 -8.94
N TYR A 63 -4.32 -0.07 -8.05
CA TYR A 63 -4.51 -1.50 -8.23
C TYR A 63 -5.93 -1.87 -8.62
N ARG A 64 -6.80 -0.86 -8.78
CA ARG A 64 -8.18 -1.08 -9.18
C ARG A 64 -8.89 -2.00 -8.22
N ILE A 65 -8.73 -1.72 -6.95
CA ILE A 65 -9.38 -2.48 -5.89
C ILE A 65 -10.17 -1.50 -5.03
N GLN A 66 -10.91 -2.05 -4.10
CA GLN A 66 -11.68 -1.22 -3.19
C GLN A 66 -11.57 -1.81 -1.80
N ILE A 67 -10.77 -1.19 -0.97
CA ILE A 67 -10.55 -1.64 0.40
C ILE A 67 -11.59 -0.98 1.28
N PRO A 68 -12.41 -1.77 2.00
CA PRO A 68 -13.43 -1.20 2.87
C PRO A 68 -12.83 -0.34 3.97
N GLU A 69 -13.54 0.70 4.34
CA GLU A 69 -13.06 1.59 5.38
C GLU A 69 -12.86 0.87 6.70
N GLU A 70 -13.65 -0.15 6.96
CA GLU A 70 -13.50 -0.83 8.24
C GLU A 70 -12.19 -1.58 8.35
N GLU A 71 -11.52 -1.86 7.24
CA GLU A 71 -10.22 -2.50 7.31
C GLU A 71 -9.11 -1.50 7.57
N PHE A 72 -9.44 -0.24 7.48
CA PHE A 72 -8.49 0.81 7.64
C PHE A 72 -7.82 0.79 9.00
N GLY A 73 -8.58 0.54 10.05
CA GLY A 73 -8.04 0.49 11.39
C GLY A 73 -7.06 -0.65 11.62
N LYS A 74 -7.02 -1.61 10.71
CA LYS A 74 -6.10 -2.74 10.82
C LYS A 74 -4.79 -2.47 10.13
N ILE A 75 -4.68 -1.40 9.38
CA ILE A 75 -3.48 -1.10 8.61
C ILE A 75 -2.64 -0.13 9.42
N LYS A 76 -1.62 -0.66 10.10
CA LYS A 76 -0.84 0.14 11.01
C LYS A 76 0.57 0.41 10.51
N ASN A 77 1.05 -0.38 9.57
CA ASN A 77 2.38 -0.21 9.02
C ASN A 77 2.41 -0.71 7.60
N VAL A 78 3.57 -0.65 6.97
CA VAL A 78 3.71 -1.08 5.58
C VAL A 78 3.36 -2.54 5.42
N ASN A 79 3.81 -3.38 6.35
CA ASN A 79 3.52 -4.81 6.26
C ASN A 79 2.02 -5.08 6.24
N ASP A 80 1.28 -4.40 7.10
CA ASP A 80 -0.18 -4.57 7.12
C ASP A 80 -0.80 -4.13 5.80
N ALA A 81 -0.34 -3.02 5.27
CA ALA A 81 -0.87 -2.49 4.02
C ALA A 81 -0.64 -3.47 2.87
N VAL A 82 0.57 -4.01 2.80
CA VAL A 82 0.88 -4.96 1.74
C VAL A 82 -0.02 -6.19 1.81
N ALA A 83 -0.21 -6.71 3.02
CA ALA A 83 -1.04 -7.91 3.18
C ALA A 83 -2.47 -7.66 2.74
N ILE A 84 -3.03 -6.50 3.10
CA ILE A 84 -4.40 -6.20 2.75
C ILE A 84 -4.53 -5.95 1.26
N VAL A 85 -3.58 -5.24 0.66
CA VAL A 85 -3.63 -4.99 -0.78
C VAL A 85 -3.54 -6.30 -1.55
N GLU A 86 -2.64 -7.19 -1.12
CA GLU A 86 -2.51 -8.48 -1.79
C GLU A 86 -3.81 -9.27 -1.74
N ARG A 87 -4.47 -9.24 -0.59
CA ARG A 87 -5.70 -9.99 -0.44
C ARG A 87 -6.77 -9.46 -1.38
N HIS A 88 -6.87 -8.14 -1.50
CA HIS A 88 -7.90 -7.56 -2.36
C HIS A 88 -7.58 -7.72 -3.83
N ILE A 89 -6.30 -7.68 -4.20
CA ILE A 89 -5.91 -7.94 -5.57
C ILE A 89 -6.28 -9.38 -5.94
N GLY A 90 -5.99 -10.33 -5.05
CA GLY A 90 -6.32 -11.71 -5.31
C GLY A 90 -7.82 -11.92 -5.46
N ALA A 91 -8.60 -11.29 -4.59
CA ALA A 91 -10.04 -11.40 -4.67
C ALA A 91 -10.58 -10.78 -5.95
N ALA A 92 -10.01 -9.65 -6.35
CA ALA A 92 -10.48 -9.00 -7.57
C ALA A 92 -10.10 -9.79 -8.81
N ALA A 93 -8.96 -10.47 -8.77
CA ALA A 93 -8.51 -11.25 -9.90
C ALA A 93 -9.27 -12.55 -10.03
N GLY A 94 -9.75 -13.07 -8.92
CA GLY A 94 -10.50 -14.30 -8.92
C GLY A 94 -11.92 -14.09 -9.36
#